data_a389faa1855df098a1c8387591dcd7d9
#
_entry.id   a389faa1855df098a1c8387591dcd7d9
#
_cell.length_a   1.000
_cell.length_b   1.000
_cell.length_c   1.000
_cell.angle_alpha   90.00
_cell.angle_beta   90.00
_cell.angle_gamma   90.00
#
_symmetry.space_group_name_H-M   'P 1'
#
loop_
_entity.id
_entity.type
_entity.pdbx_description
1 polymer ?
#
loop_
_entity_poly.entity_id
_entity_poly.type
_entity_poly.pdbx_seq_one_letter_code
_entity_poly.pdbx_strand_id
1 'polypeptide(L)'
;MKKILLVMALALGWQQAAMAGFTEGATAYNNKNYAVALKEIRPLAQAGNADAEHLMGLMYYMGRGVPQDYKTALEWHRKAALKGKADAQYVVGAMYYTGNAVIQDHKQAVSWFRKAAEQGHPDAQQVLGLMYRYHIGGMPQDNVIAYMLWNLAAANGSMNAAEQRAAVVKTMTQEQIEEGQALSAGWKLNTPLPQKSRTGGG
;
A
#
# COMPACT_ATOMS: atom_id res chain seq x y z
N MET A 1 16.89 35.28 15.36
CA MET A 1 16.55 35.20 13.93
C MET A 1 17.64 34.54 13.08
N LYS A 2 18.90 35.03 13.06
CA LYS A 2 19.99 34.45 12.22
C LYS A 2 20.27 32.95 12.47
N LYS A 3 20.24 32.46 13.72
CA LYS A 3 20.42 31.03 14.03
C LYS A 3 19.30 30.14 13.50
N ILE A 4 18.06 30.59 13.52
CA ILE A 4 16.89 29.87 13.01
C ILE A 4 16.97 29.77 11.47
N LEU A 5 17.35 30.85 10.79
CA LEU A 5 17.53 30.88 9.34
C LEU A 5 18.67 29.93 8.89
N LEU A 6 19.76 29.86 9.66
CA LEU A 6 20.87 28.95 9.36
C LEU A 6 20.46 27.49 9.52
N VAL A 7 19.72 27.15 10.57
CA VAL A 7 19.21 25.78 10.80
C VAL A 7 18.22 25.38 9.70
N MET A 8 17.32 26.28 9.29
CA MET A 8 16.41 26.04 8.18
C MET A 8 17.15 25.85 6.84
N ALA A 9 18.17 26.67 6.55
CA ALA A 9 18.96 26.52 5.33
C ALA A 9 19.74 25.21 5.28
N LEU A 10 20.33 24.77 6.41
CA LEU A 10 20.98 23.47 6.52
C LEU A 10 19.99 22.33 6.36
N ALA A 11 18.82 22.39 6.99
CA ALA A 11 17.77 21.38 6.84
C ALA A 11 17.27 21.24 5.40
N LEU A 12 17.07 22.36 4.68
CA LEU A 12 16.70 22.37 3.27
C LEU A 12 17.81 21.75 2.40
N GLY A 13 19.08 22.05 2.67
CA GLY A 13 20.20 21.47 1.94
C GLY A 13 20.28 19.95 2.12
N TRP A 14 20.08 19.44 3.34
CA TRP A 14 20.03 18.01 3.62
C TRP A 14 18.85 17.32 2.94
N GLN A 15 17.69 17.96 2.91
CA GLN A 15 16.49 17.40 2.27
C GLN A 15 16.66 17.32 0.73
N GLN A 16 17.28 18.33 0.10
CA GLN A 16 17.59 18.30 -1.33
C GLN A 16 18.62 17.23 -1.66
N ALA A 17 19.68 17.08 -0.87
CA ALA A 17 20.68 16.04 -1.05
C ALA A 17 20.09 14.63 -0.88
N ALA A 18 19.21 14.44 0.09
CA ALA A 18 18.51 13.18 0.30
C ALA A 18 17.56 12.83 -0.87
N MET A 19 16.84 13.81 -1.42
CA MET A 19 16.02 13.62 -2.61
C MET A 19 16.86 13.27 -3.85
N ALA A 20 17.97 13.95 -4.06
CA ALA A 20 18.88 13.66 -5.18
C ALA A 20 19.45 12.23 -5.07
N GLY A 21 19.95 11.84 -3.90
CA GLY A 21 20.48 10.49 -3.68
C GLY A 21 19.40 9.41 -3.83
N PHE A 22 18.17 9.66 -3.37
CA PHE A 22 17.06 8.72 -3.60
C PHE A 22 16.76 8.57 -5.09
N THR A 23 16.67 9.66 -5.86
CA THR A 23 16.41 9.63 -7.30
C THR A 23 17.49 8.86 -8.04
N GLU A 24 18.77 9.08 -7.70
CA GLU A 24 19.89 8.36 -8.28
C GLU A 24 19.81 6.86 -7.96
N GLY A 25 19.60 6.50 -6.71
CA GLY A 25 19.47 5.12 -6.27
C GLY A 25 18.27 4.40 -6.90
N ALA A 26 17.11 5.04 -6.99
CA ALA A 26 15.92 4.49 -7.63
C ALA A 26 16.12 4.31 -9.15
N THR A 27 16.77 5.27 -9.81
CA THR A 27 17.14 5.18 -11.22
C THR A 27 18.10 4.02 -11.45
N ALA A 28 19.12 3.88 -10.60
CA ALA A 28 20.06 2.77 -10.67
C ALA A 28 19.37 1.42 -10.48
N TYR A 29 18.42 1.33 -9.54
CA TYR A 29 17.61 0.13 -9.32
C TYR A 29 16.81 -0.25 -10.59
N ASN A 30 16.13 0.70 -11.20
CA ASN A 30 15.34 0.49 -12.42
C ASN A 30 16.24 0.05 -13.61
N ASN A 31 17.46 0.58 -13.68
CA ASN A 31 18.47 0.20 -14.66
C ASN A 31 19.22 -1.10 -14.29
N LYS A 32 18.78 -1.82 -13.25
CA LYS A 32 19.37 -3.06 -12.73
C LYS A 32 20.82 -2.91 -12.23
N ASN A 33 21.29 -1.67 -12.01
CA ASN A 33 22.57 -1.40 -11.39
C ASN A 33 22.42 -1.41 -9.86
N TYR A 34 22.23 -2.62 -9.31
CA TYR A 34 21.90 -2.80 -7.92
C TYR A 34 23.02 -2.41 -6.94
N ALA A 35 24.28 -2.44 -7.41
CA ALA A 35 25.41 -2.00 -6.56
C ALA A 35 25.34 -0.50 -6.32
N VAL A 36 25.09 0.32 -7.33
CA VAL A 36 24.91 1.77 -7.19
C VAL A 36 23.61 2.06 -6.42
N ALA A 37 22.51 1.37 -6.74
CA ALA A 37 21.25 1.51 -6.01
C ALA A 37 21.45 1.28 -4.51
N LEU A 38 22.12 0.21 -4.12
CA LEU A 38 22.39 -0.12 -2.73
C LEU A 38 23.24 0.92 -2.02
N LYS A 39 24.27 1.44 -2.72
CA LYS A 39 25.18 2.48 -2.19
C LYS A 39 24.42 3.75 -1.84
N GLU A 40 23.51 4.20 -2.73
CA GLU A 40 22.77 5.45 -2.55
C GLU A 40 21.56 5.27 -1.60
N ILE A 41 20.85 4.16 -1.68
CA ILE A 41 19.60 3.94 -0.93
C ILE A 41 19.85 3.56 0.53
N ARG A 42 20.87 2.74 0.83
CA ARG A 42 21.14 2.26 2.20
C ARG A 42 21.30 3.38 3.23
N PRO A 43 22.14 4.40 3.02
CA PRO A 43 22.28 5.49 4.00
C PRO A 43 20.97 6.27 4.20
N LEU A 44 20.19 6.47 3.15
CA LEU A 44 18.90 7.15 3.24
C LEU A 44 17.87 6.34 4.04
N ALA A 45 17.80 5.03 3.81
CA ALA A 45 16.96 4.13 4.58
C ALA A 45 17.37 4.09 6.06
N GLN A 46 18.67 4.05 6.35
CA GLN A 46 19.18 4.12 7.72
C GLN A 46 18.88 5.45 8.40
N ALA A 47 18.86 6.54 7.63
CA ALA A 47 18.42 7.86 8.08
C ALA A 47 16.90 7.99 8.24
N GLY A 48 16.15 6.96 7.87
CA GLY A 48 14.71 6.90 8.07
C GLY A 48 13.87 7.49 6.92
N ASN A 49 14.40 7.62 5.73
CA ASN A 49 13.62 8.00 4.57
C ASN A 49 12.67 6.84 4.19
N ALA A 50 11.36 7.06 4.21
CA ALA A 50 10.36 6.01 4.02
C ALA A 50 10.40 5.38 2.61
N ASP A 51 10.69 6.17 1.58
CA ASP A 51 10.83 5.66 0.21
C ASP A 51 12.08 4.78 0.07
N ALA A 52 13.18 5.17 0.69
CA ALA A 52 14.40 4.39 0.72
C ALA A 52 14.24 3.11 1.55
N GLU A 53 13.53 3.17 2.68
CA GLU A 53 13.19 1.98 3.48
C GLU A 53 12.36 0.99 2.66
N HIS A 54 11.34 1.47 1.93
CA HIS A 54 10.54 0.62 1.05
C HIS A 54 11.39 -0.02 -0.05
N LEU A 55 12.27 0.76 -0.71
CA LEU A 55 13.15 0.24 -1.76
C LEU A 55 14.17 -0.78 -1.21
N MET A 56 14.72 -0.57 -0.01
CA MET A 56 15.54 -1.58 0.68
C MET A 56 14.76 -2.87 0.93
N GLY A 57 13.50 -2.75 1.36
CA GLY A 57 12.60 -3.89 1.51
C GLY A 57 12.44 -4.68 0.20
N LEU A 58 12.23 -4.01 -0.93
CA LEU A 58 12.14 -4.63 -2.26
C LEU A 58 13.46 -5.31 -2.66
N MET A 59 14.60 -4.68 -2.37
CA MET A 59 15.92 -5.25 -2.66
C MET A 59 16.13 -6.57 -1.94
N TYR A 60 15.82 -6.64 -0.65
CA TYR A 60 15.90 -7.87 0.14
C TYR A 60 14.84 -8.90 -0.28
N TYR A 61 13.61 -8.46 -0.58
CA TYR A 61 12.54 -9.36 -1.02
C TYR A 61 12.88 -10.09 -2.32
N MET A 62 13.54 -9.39 -3.25
CA MET A 62 13.88 -9.92 -4.59
C MET A 62 15.34 -10.41 -4.70
N GLY A 63 16.17 -10.25 -3.67
CA GLY A 63 17.60 -10.58 -3.74
C GLY A 63 18.37 -9.71 -4.73
N ARG A 64 18.00 -8.43 -4.86
CA ARG A 64 18.62 -7.50 -5.82
C ARG A 64 19.69 -6.66 -5.15
N GLY A 65 20.96 -6.94 -5.47
CA GLY A 65 22.12 -6.30 -4.85
C GLY A 65 22.45 -6.75 -3.44
N VAL A 66 21.59 -7.58 -2.86
CA VAL A 66 21.76 -8.25 -1.56
C VAL A 66 21.22 -9.69 -1.66
N PRO A 67 21.67 -10.63 -0.82
CA PRO A 67 21.03 -11.94 -0.72
C PRO A 67 19.54 -11.81 -0.36
N GLN A 68 18.69 -12.65 -0.96
CA GLN A 68 17.27 -12.65 -0.66
C GLN A 68 17.02 -13.00 0.81
N ASP A 69 16.27 -12.15 1.49
CA ASP A 69 15.88 -12.34 2.89
C ASP A 69 14.52 -11.70 3.16
N TYR A 70 13.49 -12.53 3.24
CA TYR A 70 12.12 -12.07 3.49
C TYR A 70 11.92 -11.47 4.89
N LYS A 71 12.69 -11.91 5.89
CA LYS A 71 12.63 -11.33 7.23
C LYS A 71 13.13 -9.89 7.23
N THR A 72 14.33 -9.68 6.71
CA THR A 72 14.91 -8.33 6.57
C THR A 72 14.04 -7.45 5.67
N ALA A 73 13.47 -8.01 4.59
CA ALA A 73 12.52 -7.28 3.73
C ALA A 73 11.31 -6.77 4.52
N LEU A 74 10.70 -7.64 5.35
CA LEU A 74 9.57 -7.26 6.19
C LEU A 74 9.93 -6.17 7.19
N GLU A 75 11.10 -6.23 7.81
CA GLU A 75 11.54 -5.19 8.75
C GLU A 75 11.63 -3.82 8.08
N TRP A 76 12.22 -3.74 6.87
CA TRP A 76 12.30 -2.52 6.11
C TRP A 76 10.94 -2.02 5.65
N HIS A 77 10.09 -2.89 5.11
CA HIS A 77 8.73 -2.52 4.72
C HIS A 77 7.90 -2.05 5.90
N ARG A 78 8.02 -2.67 7.08
CA ARG A 78 7.31 -2.22 8.30
C ARG A 78 7.73 -0.82 8.73
N LYS A 79 9.03 -0.49 8.66
CA LYS A 79 9.50 0.88 8.96
C LYS A 79 8.82 1.91 8.05
N ALA A 80 8.83 1.68 6.74
CA ALA A 80 8.17 2.54 5.76
C ALA A 80 6.65 2.60 5.96
N ALA A 81 6.01 1.45 6.21
CA ALA A 81 4.57 1.32 6.42
C ALA A 81 4.07 2.08 7.67
N LEU A 82 4.84 2.05 8.75
CA LEU A 82 4.56 2.80 9.99
C LEU A 82 4.67 4.32 9.78
N LYS A 83 5.43 4.78 8.79
CA LYS A 83 5.52 6.19 8.36
C LYS A 83 4.42 6.59 7.37
N GLY A 84 3.51 5.67 7.06
CA GLY A 84 2.36 5.93 6.18
C GLY A 84 2.59 5.63 4.71
N LYS A 85 3.75 5.04 4.28
CA LYS A 85 3.97 4.69 2.88
C LYS A 85 2.96 3.62 2.42
N ALA A 86 2.04 3.98 1.52
CA ALA A 86 0.94 3.10 1.09
C ALA A 86 1.44 1.82 0.41
N ASP A 87 2.44 1.91 -0.48
CA ASP A 87 3.04 0.74 -1.13
C ASP A 87 3.64 -0.24 -0.11
N ALA A 88 4.30 0.29 0.92
CA ALA A 88 4.88 -0.53 1.97
C ALA A 88 3.79 -1.17 2.86
N GLN A 89 2.71 -0.45 3.14
CA GLN A 89 1.55 -1.01 3.87
C GLN A 89 0.91 -2.14 3.09
N TYR A 90 0.74 -1.99 1.77
CA TYR A 90 0.26 -3.05 0.89
C TYR A 90 1.17 -4.29 0.95
N VAL A 91 2.50 -4.10 0.82
CA VAL A 91 3.45 -5.22 0.85
C VAL A 91 3.43 -5.93 2.21
N VAL A 92 3.40 -5.20 3.33
CA VAL A 92 3.29 -5.79 4.67
C VAL A 92 2.00 -6.59 4.80
N GLY A 93 0.87 -6.06 4.31
CA GLY A 93 -0.41 -6.76 4.24
C GLY A 93 -0.31 -8.06 3.44
N ALA A 94 0.34 -8.03 2.26
CA ALA A 94 0.55 -9.20 1.42
C ALA A 94 1.44 -10.27 2.09
N MET A 95 2.47 -9.86 2.83
CA MET A 95 3.33 -10.78 3.58
C MET A 95 2.57 -11.49 4.71
N TYR A 96 1.69 -10.79 5.43
CA TYR A 96 0.80 -11.42 6.41
C TYR A 96 -0.26 -12.30 5.74
N TYR A 97 -0.77 -11.91 4.59
CA TYR A 97 -1.76 -12.70 3.84
C TYR A 97 -1.20 -14.03 3.33
N THR A 98 0.04 -14.03 2.87
CA THR A 98 0.72 -15.22 2.33
C THR A 98 1.49 -16.03 3.37
N GLY A 99 1.81 -15.45 4.51
CA GLY A 99 2.70 -16.07 5.49
C GLY A 99 4.19 -15.96 5.14
N ASN A 100 4.59 -15.04 4.26
CA ASN A 100 5.99 -14.83 3.91
C ASN A 100 6.73 -14.09 5.03
N ALA A 101 7.74 -14.73 5.60
CA ALA A 101 8.55 -14.26 6.74
C ALA A 101 7.82 -14.14 8.09
N VAL A 102 6.51 -14.33 8.12
CA VAL A 102 5.66 -14.31 9.31
C VAL A 102 4.65 -15.45 9.27
N ILE A 103 4.08 -15.78 10.42
CA ILE A 103 2.90 -16.66 10.46
C ILE A 103 1.76 -15.96 9.72
N GLN A 104 1.07 -16.70 8.84
CA GLN A 104 -0.08 -16.17 8.10
C GLN A 104 -1.14 -15.64 9.08
N ASP A 105 -1.55 -14.39 8.87
CA ASP A 105 -2.58 -13.73 9.68
C ASP A 105 -3.42 -12.80 8.80
N HIS A 106 -4.59 -13.28 8.42
CA HIS A 106 -5.49 -12.52 7.56
C HIS A 106 -6.09 -11.28 8.27
N LYS A 107 -6.18 -11.25 9.60
CA LYS A 107 -6.64 -10.07 10.34
C LYS A 107 -5.60 -8.95 10.29
N GLN A 108 -4.33 -9.30 10.46
CA GLN A 108 -3.23 -8.35 10.26
C GLN A 108 -3.17 -7.87 8.82
N ALA A 109 -3.33 -8.77 7.85
CA ALA A 109 -3.37 -8.42 6.44
C ALA A 109 -4.48 -7.39 6.14
N VAL A 110 -5.72 -7.63 6.62
CA VAL A 110 -6.85 -6.68 6.51
C VAL A 110 -6.48 -5.31 7.07
N SER A 111 -5.87 -5.27 8.25
CA SER A 111 -5.50 -4.00 8.90
C SER A 111 -4.52 -3.19 8.04
N TRP A 112 -3.52 -3.85 7.46
CA TRP A 112 -2.53 -3.19 6.61
C TRP A 112 -3.09 -2.81 5.23
N PHE A 113 -3.87 -3.69 4.59
CA PHE A 113 -4.53 -3.38 3.32
C PHE A 113 -5.52 -2.23 3.47
N ARG A 114 -6.26 -2.14 4.59
CA ARG A 114 -7.15 -1.01 4.86
C ARG A 114 -6.41 0.32 4.90
N LYS A 115 -5.28 0.39 5.61
CA LYS A 115 -4.45 1.60 5.67
C LYS A 115 -3.97 2.06 4.29
N ALA A 116 -3.54 1.12 3.45
CA ALA A 116 -3.13 1.43 2.08
C ALA A 116 -4.32 1.82 1.20
N ALA A 117 -5.45 1.11 1.32
CA ALA A 117 -6.67 1.37 0.56
C ALA A 117 -7.28 2.75 0.89
N GLU A 118 -7.22 3.19 2.14
CA GLU A 118 -7.65 4.52 2.60
C GLU A 118 -6.78 5.64 2.03
N GLN A 119 -5.56 5.35 1.59
CA GLN A 119 -4.70 6.24 0.83
C GLN A 119 -4.91 6.13 -0.70
N GLY A 120 -5.87 5.33 -1.15
CA GLY A 120 -6.19 5.16 -2.57
C GLY A 120 -5.30 4.15 -3.30
N HIS A 121 -4.52 3.31 -2.59
CA HIS A 121 -3.68 2.29 -3.24
C HIS A 121 -4.56 1.27 -3.98
N PRO A 122 -4.47 1.16 -5.34
CA PRO A 122 -5.45 0.41 -6.12
C PRO A 122 -5.41 -1.10 -5.83
N ASP A 123 -4.22 -1.70 -5.68
CA ASP A 123 -4.12 -3.14 -5.39
C ASP A 123 -4.62 -3.46 -3.98
N ALA A 124 -4.44 -2.56 -3.01
CA ALA A 124 -4.98 -2.73 -1.67
C ALA A 124 -6.51 -2.65 -1.66
N GLN A 125 -7.10 -1.70 -2.41
CA GLN A 125 -8.55 -1.62 -2.60
C GLN A 125 -9.08 -2.88 -3.29
N GLN A 126 -8.39 -3.36 -4.32
CA GLN A 126 -8.77 -4.57 -5.05
C GLN A 126 -8.76 -5.80 -4.13
N VAL A 127 -7.69 -6.03 -3.38
CA VAL A 127 -7.57 -7.18 -2.46
C VAL A 127 -8.56 -7.08 -1.30
N LEU A 128 -8.75 -5.88 -0.73
CA LEU A 128 -9.72 -5.67 0.35
C LEU A 128 -11.16 -5.96 -0.14
N GLY A 129 -11.49 -5.60 -1.38
CA GLY A 129 -12.75 -5.98 -2.02
C GLY A 129 -12.97 -7.50 -2.09
N LEU A 130 -11.92 -8.27 -2.43
CA LEU A 130 -11.95 -9.74 -2.36
C LEU A 130 -12.20 -10.24 -0.93
N MET A 131 -11.57 -9.61 0.06
CA MET A 131 -11.72 -10.02 1.47
C MET A 131 -13.15 -9.81 1.97
N TYR A 132 -13.82 -8.72 1.56
CA TYR A 132 -15.26 -8.52 1.82
C TYR A 132 -16.14 -9.53 1.05
N ARG A 133 -15.83 -9.78 -0.22
CA ARG A 133 -16.60 -10.72 -1.05
C ARG A 133 -16.61 -12.13 -0.50
N TYR A 134 -15.46 -12.60 0.02
CA TYR A 134 -15.23 -13.98 0.42
C TYR A 134 -15.07 -14.20 1.91
N HIS A 135 -15.45 -13.23 2.74
CA HIS A 135 -15.41 -13.33 4.22
C HIS A 135 -14.01 -13.67 4.77
N ILE A 136 -12.95 -13.11 4.18
CA ILE A 136 -11.57 -13.39 4.57
C ILE A 136 -11.13 -12.46 5.72
N GLY A 137 -10.38 -12.99 6.68
CA GLY A 137 -9.79 -12.19 7.77
C GLY A 137 -10.79 -11.67 8.80
N GLY A 138 -11.97 -12.30 8.89
CA GLY A 138 -13.04 -11.88 9.80
C GLY A 138 -13.84 -10.68 9.29
N MET A 139 -13.69 -10.32 8.01
CA MET A 139 -14.52 -9.32 7.36
C MET A 139 -15.95 -9.85 7.19
N PRO A 140 -17.01 -9.03 7.37
CA PRO A 140 -18.35 -9.45 6.99
C PRO A 140 -18.42 -9.69 5.48
N GLN A 141 -19.21 -10.65 5.03
CA GLN A 141 -19.50 -10.77 3.60
C GLN A 141 -20.36 -9.58 3.18
N ASP A 142 -19.84 -8.75 2.28
CA ASP A 142 -20.53 -7.53 1.85
C ASP A 142 -20.17 -7.18 0.40
N ASN A 143 -21.10 -7.53 -0.51
CA ASN A 143 -20.91 -7.28 -1.94
C ASN A 143 -20.95 -5.79 -2.30
N VAL A 144 -21.65 -4.99 -1.51
CA VAL A 144 -21.75 -3.54 -1.74
C VAL A 144 -20.40 -2.87 -1.44
N ILE A 145 -19.77 -3.22 -0.31
CA ILE A 145 -18.43 -2.73 0.00
C ILE A 145 -17.39 -3.27 -0.99
N ALA A 146 -17.49 -4.56 -1.38
CA ALA A 146 -16.61 -5.12 -2.40
C ALA A 146 -16.73 -4.36 -3.73
N TYR A 147 -17.97 -4.10 -4.18
CA TYR A 147 -18.24 -3.31 -5.38
C TYR A 147 -17.65 -1.90 -5.28
N MET A 148 -17.91 -1.20 -4.16
CA MET A 148 -17.34 0.13 -3.89
C MET A 148 -15.82 0.14 -4.06
N LEU A 149 -15.13 -0.78 -3.39
CA LEU A 149 -13.68 -0.88 -3.42
C LEU A 149 -13.14 -1.17 -4.82
N TRP A 150 -13.79 -2.07 -5.56
CA TRP A 150 -13.41 -2.34 -6.95
C TRP A 150 -13.73 -1.19 -7.90
N ASN A 151 -14.78 -0.41 -7.61
CA ASN A 151 -15.06 0.80 -8.37
C ASN A 151 -13.96 1.85 -8.19
N LEU A 152 -13.47 2.05 -6.95
CA LEU A 152 -12.35 2.94 -6.64
C LEU A 152 -11.04 2.45 -7.29
N ALA A 153 -10.73 1.15 -7.15
CA ALA A 153 -9.52 0.56 -7.72
C ALA A 153 -9.52 0.64 -9.27
N ALA A 154 -10.66 0.37 -9.90
CA ALA A 154 -10.81 0.46 -11.35
C ALA A 154 -10.67 1.90 -11.86
N ALA A 155 -11.18 2.90 -11.12
CA ALA A 155 -10.98 4.31 -11.43
C ALA A 155 -9.49 4.72 -11.39
N ASN A 156 -8.68 4.01 -10.60
CA ASN A 156 -7.24 4.17 -10.52
C ASN A 156 -6.45 3.21 -11.45
N GLY A 157 -7.12 2.60 -12.44
CA GLY A 157 -6.50 1.83 -13.51
C GLY A 157 -6.33 0.33 -13.24
N SER A 158 -6.90 -0.23 -12.15
CA SER A 158 -6.86 -1.67 -11.90
C SER A 158 -7.84 -2.41 -12.83
N MET A 159 -7.31 -3.09 -13.85
CA MET A 159 -8.11 -3.92 -14.76
C MET A 159 -8.78 -5.09 -14.03
N ASN A 160 -8.05 -5.78 -13.15
CA ASN A 160 -8.59 -6.88 -12.35
C ASN A 160 -9.80 -6.45 -11.50
N ALA A 161 -9.74 -5.24 -10.91
CA ALA A 161 -10.84 -4.70 -10.13
C ALA A 161 -12.06 -4.40 -11.01
N ALA A 162 -11.85 -3.91 -12.24
CA ALA A 162 -12.94 -3.68 -13.18
C ALA A 162 -13.67 -4.98 -13.56
N GLU A 163 -12.95 -6.07 -13.79
CA GLU A 163 -13.51 -7.39 -14.06
C GLU A 163 -14.30 -7.94 -12.87
N GLN A 164 -13.72 -7.83 -11.67
CA GLN A 164 -14.38 -8.29 -10.43
C GLN A 164 -15.64 -7.49 -10.12
N ARG A 165 -15.61 -6.17 -10.33
CA ARG A 165 -16.79 -5.31 -10.24
C ARG A 165 -17.89 -5.76 -11.21
N ALA A 166 -17.54 -6.01 -12.47
CA ALA A 166 -18.51 -6.48 -13.47
C ALA A 166 -19.08 -7.87 -13.12
N ALA A 167 -18.29 -8.73 -12.49
CA ALA A 167 -18.75 -10.05 -12.05
C ALA A 167 -19.69 -9.97 -10.84
N VAL A 168 -19.40 -9.14 -9.84
CA VAL A 168 -20.23 -9.05 -8.63
C VAL A 168 -21.59 -8.43 -8.89
N VAL A 169 -21.69 -7.47 -9.82
CA VAL A 169 -22.96 -6.84 -10.24
C VAL A 169 -24.02 -7.87 -10.64
N LYS A 170 -23.62 -8.99 -11.25
CA LYS A 170 -24.53 -10.06 -11.65
C LYS A 170 -25.24 -10.76 -10.47
N THR A 171 -24.75 -10.57 -9.25
CA THR A 171 -25.28 -11.16 -8.02
C THR A 171 -25.89 -10.12 -7.06
N MET A 172 -25.95 -8.86 -7.47
CA MET A 172 -26.44 -7.75 -6.65
C MET A 172 -27.83 -7.29 -7.12
N THR A 173 -28.61 -6.76 -6.18
CA THR A 173 -29.84 -6.05 -6.50
C THR A 173 -29.53 -4.65 -7.03
N GLN A 174 -30.48 -4.00 -7.68
CA GLN A 174 -30.34 -2.62 -8.16
C GLN A 174 -30.03 -1.65 -6.99
N GLU A 175 -30.73 -1.81 -5.87
CA GLU A 175 -30.49 -0.99 -4.66
C GLU A 175 -29.05 -1.15 -4.12
N GLN A 176 -28.52 -2.38 -4.09
CA GLN A 176 -27.13 -2.65 -3.69
C GLN A 176 -26.12 -1.98 -4.63
N ILE A 177 -26.37 -1.99 -5.93
CA ILE A 177 -25.50 -1.34 -6.92
C ILE A 177 -25.51 0.19 -6.70
N GLU A 178 -26.69 0.77 -6.54
CA GLU A 178 -26.84 2.21 -6.30
C GLU A 178 -26.17 2.64 -5.00
N GLU A 179 -26.30 1.86 -3.92
CA GLU A 179 -25.58 2.13 -2.66
C GLU A 179 -24.07 2.06 -2.86
N GLY A 180 -23.55 1.05 -3.54
CA GLY A 180 -22.11 0.92 -3.82
C GLY A 180 -21.56 2.06 -4.67
N GLN A 181 -22.35 2.54 -5.65
CA GLN A 181 -22.02 3.71 -6.46
C GLN A 181 -21.98 4.98 -5.59
N ALA A 182 -22.98 5.19 -4.75
CA ALA A 182 -23.05 6.34 -3.84
C ALA A 182 -21.87 6.34 -2.84
N LEU A 183 -21.54 5.18 -2.27
CA LEU A 183 -20.40 5.04 -1.35
C LEU A 183 -19.08 5.38 -2.05
N SER A 184 -18.86 4.88 -3.27
CA SER A 184 -17.62 5.16 -4.00
C SER A 184 -17.51 6.63 -4.44
N ALA A 185 -18.61 7.26 -4.85
CA ALA A 185 -18.65 8.66 -5.24
C ALA A 185 -18.48 9.62 -4.04
N GLY A 186 -18.99 9.24 -2.87
CA GLY A 186 -18.89 10.03 -1.65
C GLY A 186 -17.59 9.87 -0.87
N TRP A 187 -16.83 8.81 -1.14
CA TRP A 187 -15.60 8.55 -0.39
C TRP A 187 -14.47 9.50 -0.80
N LYS A 188 -13.65 9.89 0.20
CA LYS A 188 -12.51 10.80 0.00
C LYS A 188 -11.21 10.12 0.46
N LEU A 189 -10.12 10.41 -0.25
CA LEU A 189 -8.78 9.96 0.13
C LEU A 189 -8.44 10.32 1.57
N ASN A 190 -7.74 9.43 2.24
CA ASN A 190 -7.32 9.56 3.64
C ASN A 190 -8.49 9.67 4.64
N THR A 191 -9.67 9.19 4.25
CA THR A 191 -10.79 9.00 5.17
C THR A 191 -11.04 7.51 5.41
N PRO A 192 -11.59 7.13 6.59
CA PRO A 192 -11.89 5.74 6.87
C PRO A 192 -12.84 5.13 5.83
N LEU A 193 -12.50 3.94 5.37
CA LEU A 193 -13.39 3.13 4.54
C LEU A 193 -14.58 2.61 5.37
N PRO A 194 -15.79 2.54 4.81
CA PRO A 194 -16.91 1.93 5.49
C PRO A 194 -16.60 0.47 5.84
N GLN A 195 -17.13 0.01 6.97
CA GLN A 195 -16.92 -1.37 7.44
C GLN A 195 -18.12 -2.27 7.13
N LYS A 196 -19.27 -1.68 6.87
CA LYS A 196 -20.53 -2.36 6.56
C LYS A 196 -21.37 -1.46 5.65
N SER A 197 -22.06 -2.05 4.69
CA SER A 197 -23.09 -1.38 3.90
C SER A 197 -24.45 -1.42 4.62
N ARG A 198 -25.39 -0.64 4.12
CA ARG A 198 -26.77 -0.62 4.60
C ARG A 198 -27.54 -1.84 4.10
N THR A 199 -27.33 -2.23 2.85
CA THR A 199 -28.10 -3.27 2.13
C THR A 199 -27.32 -4.57 1.90
N GLY A 200 -26.02 -4.61 2.20
CA GLY A 200 -25.14 -5.74 1.85
C GLY A 200 -25.02 -6.84 2.91
N GLY A 201 -25.71 -6.72 4.04
CA GLY A 201 -25.65 -7.67 5.13
C GLY A 201 -26.91 -8.53 5.17
N GLY A 202 -26.90 -9.67 4.52
CA GLY A 202 -27.89 -10.72 4.60
C GLY A 202 -27.21 -12.07 4.59
#